data_d3b3a81c5de6239be6d7cae782b2f1e5
#
_entry.id   d3b3a81c5de6239be6d7cae782b2f1e5
#
_cell.length_a   1.000
_cell.length_b   1.000
_cell.length_c   1.000
_cell.angle_alpha   90.00
_cell.angle_beta   90.00
_cell.angle_gamma   90.00
#
_symmetry.space_group_name_H-M   'P 1'
#
loop_
_entity.id
_entity.type
_entity.pdbx_description
1 polymer ?
#
loop_
_entity_poly.entity_id
_entity_poly.type
_entity_poly.pdbx_seq_one_letter_code
_entity_poly.pdbx_strand_id
1 'polypeptide(L)'
;NMRNQDDETYMHCLNVALISNVLGSWLHFTKKDLETLTLCGLLHDIGKIMIPPEIIKKPDKLTEAEFNTIKTHPVRGYNILRTQNANIHIQMTAMMHHERCDGSGYPMGIKGDQIDRFAKIVMVADVYEAMTAARVYRGPLCPFEVIGIFESEGLSKFDTRTVMTFLEHVNQTYLNNNVRLNDQSEGTIVMMNRTSLSKPVIQVGKQFIDLSRESDLYIEAIL
;
A
#
# COMPACT_ATOMS: atom_id res chain seq x y z
N ASN A 1 14.03 10.20 -17.09
CA ASN A 1 14.40 10.53 -15.72
C ASN A 1 13.15 10.75 -14.88
N MET A 2 12.66 9.71 -14.18
CA MET A 2 11.49 9.77 -13.26
C MET A 2 11.61 10.93 -12.27
N ARG A 3 12.82 11.15 -11.71
CA ARG A 3 13.11 12.21 -10.74
C ARG A 3 12.84 13.63 -11.26
N ASN A 4 13.01 13.87 -12.55
CA ASN A 4 12.81 15.19 -13.15
C ASN A 4 11.37 15.42 -13.64
N GLN A 5 10.54 14.37 -13.69
CA GLN A 5 9.18 14.46 -14.19
C GLN A 5 8.14 14.62 -13.08
N ASP A 6 8.43 14.04 -11.92
CA ASP A 6 7.54 14.12 -10.77
C ASP A 6 8.24 13.62 -9.50
N ASP A 7 8.64 14.55 -8.62
CA ASP A 7 9.25 14.19 -7.33
C ASP A 7 8.30 13.34 -6.47
N GLU A 8 6.98 13.57 -6.58
CA GLU A 8 5.96 12.81 -5.85
C GLU A 8 5.92 11.35 -6.31
N THR A 9 5.90 11.10 -7.63
CA THR A 9 5.94 9.73 -8.19
C THR A 9 7.23 9.01 -7.82
N TYR A 10 8.37 9.74 -7.85
CA TYR A 10 9.65 9.16 -7.45
C TYR A 10 9.65 8.75 -5.97
N MET A 11 9.20 9.62 -5.08
CA MET A 11 9.11 9.33 -3.63
C MET A 11 8.14 8.19 -3.35
N HIS A 12 6.99 8.15 -4.03
CA HIS A 12 6.06 7.04 -3.98
C HIS A 12 6.73 5.71 -4.33
N CYS A 13 7.38 5.62 -5.47
CA CYS A 13 8.06 4.39 -5.88
C CYS A 13 9.17 3.97 -4.90
N LEU A 14 9.90 4.93 -4.34
CA LEU A 14 10.92 4.68 -3.33
C LEU A 14 10.29 4.11 -2.04
N ASN A 15 9.22 4.73 -1.55
CA ASN A 15 8.50 4.28 -0.37
C ASN A 15 7.90 2.88 -0.58
N VAL A 16 7.27 2.64 -1.73
CA VAL A 16 6.75 1.31 -2.09
C VAL A 16 7.86 0.27 -2.13
N ALA A 17 9.05 0.61 -2.65
CA ALA A 17 10.19 -0.29 -2.66
C ALA A 17 10.68 -0.63 -1.24
N LEU A 18 10.75 0.36 -0.34
CA LEU A 18 11.15 0.16 1.06
C LEU A 18 10.13 -0.69 1.82
N ILE A 19 8.84 -0.37 1.71
CA ILE A 19 7.75 -1.13 2.34
C ILE A 19 7.74 -2.57 1.82
N SER A 20 7.87 -2.77 0.50
CA SER A 20 7.93 -4.11 -0.10
C SER A 20 9.11 -4.92 0.41
N ASN A 21 10.30 -4.31 0.53
CA ASN A 21 11.49 -4.99 1.05
C ASN A 21 11.29 -5.45 2.49
N VAL A 22 10.76 -4.58 3.36
CA VAL A 22 10.45 -4.91 4.76
C VAL A 22 9.41 -6.02 4.83
N LEU A 23 8.31 -5.92 4.07
CA LEU A 23 7.26 -6.94 4.03
C LEU A 23 7.78 -8.27 3.50
N GLY A 24 8.64 -8.26 2.48
CA GLY A 24 9.32 -9.45 1.97
C GLY A 24 10.23 -10.10 3.02
N SER A 25 10.90 -9.30 3.87
CA SER A 25 11.71 -9.83 4.98
C SER A 25 10.85 -10.54 6.04
N TRP A 26 9.69 -9.98 6.38
CA TRP A 26 8.72 -10.62 7.28
C TRP A 26 8.14 -11.91 6.69
N LEU A 27 8.04 -12.00 5.36
CA LEU A 27 7.64 -13.20 4.62
C LEU A 27 8.78 -14.20 4.40
N HIS A 28 9.96 -13.95 4.99
CA HIS A 28 11.15 -14.79 4.91
C HIS A 28 11.71 -14.98 3.49
N PHE A 29 11.65 -13.94 2.66
CA PHE A 29 12.30 -13.96 1.35
C PHE A 29 13.83 -14.00 1.49
N THR A 30 14.49 -14.70 0.56
CA THR A 30 15.96 -14.72 0.52
C THR A 30 16.53 -13.34 0.20
N LYS A 31 17.80 -13.10 0.53
CA LYS A 31 18.46 -11.83 0.19
C LYS A 31 18.34 -11.49 -1.30
N LYS A 32 18.51 -12.47 -2.18
CA LYS A 32 18.36 -12.29 -3.63
C LYS A 32 16.92 -11.93 -4.02
N ASP A 33 15.92 -12.57 -3.40
CA ASP A 33 14.52 -12.21 -3.64
C ASP A 33 14.20 -10.80 -3.13
N LEU A 34 14.75 -10.38 -1.97
CA LEU A 34 14.59 -9.03 -1.43
C LEU A 34 15.19 -7.95 -2.35
N GLU A 35 16.37 -8.19 -2.92
CA GLU A 35 16.97 -7.30 -3.92
C GLU A 35 16.05 -7.16 -5.15
N THR A 36 15.51 -8.29 -5.65
CA THR A 36 14.55 -8.29 -6.76
C THR A 36 13.25 -7.57 -6.40
N LEU A 37 12.71 -7.83 -5.19
CA LEU A 37 11.47 -7.23 -4.71
C LEU A 37 11.59 -5.70 -4.55
N THR A 38 12.73 -5.24 -4.07
CA THR A 38 13.02 -3.80 -3.99
C THR A 38 12.95 -3.14 -5.37
N LEU A 39 13.54 -3.79 -6.40
CA LEU A 39 13.43 -3.32 -7.78
C LEU A 39 12.00 -3.42 -8.33
N CYS A 40 11.24 -4.44 -7.94
CA CYS A 40 9.82 -4.53 -8.27
C CYS A 40 9.06 -3.32 -7.76
N GLY A 41 9.21 -2.95 -6.47
CA GLY A 41 8.56 -1.78 -5.89
C GLY A 41 9.04 -0.46 -6.53
N LEU A 42 10.34 -0.34 -6.83
CA LEU A 42 10.90 0.87 -7.44
C LEU A 42 10.41 1.11 -8.87
N LEU A 43 10.17 0.03 -9.63
CA LEU A 43 9.88 0.09 -11.07
C LEU A 43 8.43 -0.27 -11.43
N HIS A 44 7.56 -0.55 -10.44
CA HIS A 44 6.18 -0.97 -10.72
C HIS A 44 5.43 0.02 -11.62
N ASP A 45 5.68 1.30 -11.41
CA ASP A 45 5.01 2.43 -12.07
C ASP A 45 5.80 3.03 -13.25
N ILE A 46 6.89 2.38 -13.70
CA ILE A 46 7.76 2.91 -14.78
C ILE A 46 6.99 3.25 -16.05
N GLY A 47 5.88 2.57 -16.32
CA GLY A 47 5.03 2.83 -17.48
C GLY A 47 4.34 4.19 -17.47
N LYS A 48 4.25 4.88 -16.32
CA LYS A 48 3.70 6.24 -16.21
C LYS A 48 4.49 7.26 -17.03
N ILE A 49 5.77 7.02 -17.31
CA ILE A 49 6.58 7.88 -18.20
C ILE A 49 6.02 7.96 -19.64
N MET A 50 5.19 7.00 -20.01
CA MET A 50 4.54 6.96 -21.34
C MET A 50 3.12 7.55 -21.34
N ILE A 51 2.63 8.01 -20.19
CA ILE A 51 1.33 8.68 -20.05
C ILE A 51 1.54 10.19 -20.24
N PRO A 52 0.65 10.89 -20.96
CA PRO A 52 0.74 12.34 -21.12
C PRO A 52 0.82 13.07 -19.75
N PRO A 53 1.80 13.97 -19.55
CA PRO A 53 1.97 14.65 -18.27
C PRO A 53 0.74 15.45 -17.82
N GLU A 54 -0.03 15.98 -18.76
CA GLU A 54 -1.27 16.73 -18.50
C GLU A 54 -2.35 15.86 -17.85
N ILE A 55 -2.33 14.52 -18.07
CA ILE A 55 -3.25 13.59 -17.43
C ILE A 55 -2.75 13.23 -16.02
N ILE A 56 -1.45 12.95 -15.89
CA ILE A 56 -0.87 12.56 -14.59
C ILE A 56 -0.93 13.72 -13.59
N LYS A 57 -0.66 14.94 -14.06
CA LYS A 57 -0.60 16.16 -13.21
C LYS A 57 -1.92 16.91 -13.12
N LYS A 58 -3.01 16.33 -13.65
CA LYS A 58 -4.31 17.00 -13.62
C LYS A 58 -4.78 17.22 -12.19
N PRO A 59 -5.03 18.46 -11.76
CA PRO A 59 -5.49 18.76 -10.41
C PRO A 59 -6.94 18.36 -10.14
N ASP A 60 -7.75 18.21 -11.17
CA ASP A 60 -9.16 17.86 -11.09
C ASP A 60 -9.39 16.36 -11.24
N LYS A 61 -10.62 15.92 -10.97
CA LYS A 61 -11.03 14.52 -11.23
C LYS A 61 -10.80 14.17 -12.69
N LEU A 62 -10.21 13.00 -12.90
CA LEU A 62 -10.01 12.44 -14.23
C LEU A 62 -11.35 12.09 -14.88
N THR A 63 -11.48 12.36 -16.16
CA THR A 63 -12.54 11.78 -16.98
C THR A 63 -12.33 10.27 -17.13
N GLU A 64 -13.37 9.55 -17.53
CA GLU A 64 -13.27 8.10 -17.80
C GLU A 64 -12.21 7.79 -18.87
N ALA A 65 -12.13 8.58 -19.92
CA ALA A 65 -11.13 8.44 -21.00
C ALA A 65 -9.70 8.64 -20.47
N GLU A 66 -9.46 9.66 -19.63
CA GLU A 66 -8.16 9.92 -19.00
C GLU A 66 -7.80 8.78 -18.04
N PHE A 67 -8.74 8.32 -17.23
CA PHE A 67 -8.52 7.20 -16.32
C PHE A 67 -8.20 5.90 -17.10
N ASN A 68 -8.89 5.63 -18.20
CA ASN A 68 -8.59 4.51 -19.08
C ASN A 68 -7.18 4.63 -19.72
N THR A 69 -6.73 5.86 -20.01
CA THR A 69 -5.36 6.10 -20.46
C THR A 69 -4.34 5.75 -19.37
N ILE A 70 -4.57 6.17 -18.12
CA ILE A 70 -3.71 5.79 -16.98
C ILE A 70 -3.66 4.28 -16.81
N LYS A 71 -4.79 3.57 -16.91
CA LYS A 71 -4.84 2.10 -16.81
C LYS A 71 -3.95 1.36 -17.82
N THR A 72 -3.40 2.05 -18.81
CA THR A 72 -2.45 1.43 -19.77
C THR A 72 -1.01 1.35 -19.25
N HIS A 73 -0.66 2.09 -18.14
CA HIS A 73 0.73 2.11 -17.64
C HIS A 73 1.27 0.73 -17.24
N PRO A 74 0.50 -0.23 -16.68
CA PRO A 74 1.04 -1.55 -16.36
C PRO A 74 1.57 -2.29 -17.59
N VAL A 75 0.81 -2.28 -18.69
CA VAL A 75 1.22 -2.89 -19.97
C VAL A 75 2.42 -2.17 -20.57
N ARG A 76 2.44 -0.83 -20.50
CA ARG A 76 3.57 -0.02 -20.98
C ARG A 76 4.84 -0.30 -20.18
N GLY A 77 4.72 -0.36 -18.84
CA GLY A 77 5.82 -0.68 -17.93
C GLY A 77 6.39 -2.07 -18.19
N TYR A 78 5.54 -3.08 -18.33
CA TYR A 78 5.94 -4.42 -18.74
C TYR A 78 6.75 -4.41 -20.04
N ASN A 79 6.26 -3.72 -21.08
CA ASN A 79 6.94 -3.65 -22.38
C ASN A 79 8.31 -2.97 -22.27
N ILE A 80 8.43 -1.87 -21.52
CA ILE A 80 9.72 -1.20 -21.26
C ILE A 80 10.70 -2.18 -20.60
N LEU A 81 10.30 -2.82 -19.52
CA LEU A 81 11.15 -3.72 -18.75
C LEU A 81 11.54 -4.98 -19.53
N ARG A 82 10.63 -5.49 -20.37
CA ARG A 82 10.89 -6.63 -21.25
C ARG A 82 11.96 -6.32 -22.28
N THR A 83 11.93 -5.12 -22.89
CA THR A 83 12.95 -4.72 -23.89
C THR A 83 14.33 -4.55 -23.26
N GLN A 84 14.40 -4.28 -21.97
CA GLN A 84 15.65 -4.18 -21.20
C GLN A 84 16.11 -5.52 -20.60
N ASN A 85 15.45 -6.64 -20.94
CA ASN A 85 15.72 -7.97 -20.36
C ASN A 85 15.75 -7.97 -18.83
N ALA A 86 14.89 -7.16 -18.17
CA ALA A 86 14.78 -7.15 -16.72
C ALA A 86 14.33 -8.52 -16.17
N ASN A 87 14.57 -8.79 -14.89
CA ASN A 87 14.10 -10.02 -14.24
C ASN A 87 12.59 -10.19 -14.45
N ILE A 88 12.13 -11.42 -14.68
CA ILE A 88 10.73 -11.72 -14.98
C ILE A 88 9.78 -11.23 -13.89
N HIS A 89 10.16 -11.31 -12.60
CA HIS A 89 9.33 -10.83 -11.50
C HIS A 89 9.15 -9.30 -11.55
N ILE A 90 10.19 -8.54 -11.97
CA ILE A 90 10.10 -7.09 -12.14
C ILE A 90 9.13 -6.75 -13.27
N GLN A 91 9.24 -7.46 -14.41
CA GLN A 91 8.32 -7.29 -15.54
C GLN A 91 6.87 -7.58 -15.13
N MET A 92 6.64 -8.73 -14.45
CA MET A 92 5.29 -9.15 -14.02
C MET A 92 4.73 -8.23 -12.94
N THR A 93 5.55 -7.70 -12.04
CA THR A 93 5.10 -6.73 -11.05
C THR A 93 4.59 -5.45 -11.72
N ALA A 94 5.31 -4.91 -12.71
CA ALA A 94 4.83 -3.75 -13.46
C ALA A 94 3.49 -4.02 -14.16
N MET A 95 3.27 -5.25 -14.68
CA MET A 95 2.03 -5.66 -15.33
C MET A 95 0.87 -5.85 -14.34
N MET A 96 1.14 -6.41 -13.13
CA MET A 96 0.12 -7.01 -12.27
C MET A 96 -0.16 -6.26 -10.97
N HIS A 97 0.57 -5.17 -10.63
CA HIS A 97 0.40 -4.50 -9.33
C HIS A 97 -0.99 -3.88 -9.10
N HIS A 98 -1.78 -3.70 -10.16
CA HIS A 98 -3.18 -3.28 -10.08
C HIS A 98 -4.19 -4.42 -10.22
N GLU A 99 -3.75 -5.66 -10.34
CA GLU A 99 -4.66 -6.81 -10.25
C GLU A 99 -5.20 -6.95 -8.83
N ARG A 100 -6.24 -7.75 -8.67
CA ARG A 100 -6.82 -8.10 -7.37
C ARG A 100 -7.08 -9.60 -7.33
N CYS A 101 -6.87 -10.23 -6.17
CA CYS A 101 -6.98 -11.69 -6.05
C CYS A 101 -8.39 -12.22 -6.37
N ASP A 102 -9.42 -11.39 -6.23
CA ASP A 102 -10.79 -11.69 -6.62
C ASP A 102 -11.08 -11.53 -8.13
N GLY A 103 -10.11 -11.00 -8.89
CA GLY A 103 -10.23 -10.75 -10.34
C GLY A 103 -10.85 -9.39 -10.69
N SER A 104 -11.10 -8.52 -9.70
CA SER A 104 -11.66 -7.17 -9.93
C SER A 104 -10.64 -6.14 -10.40
N GLY A 105 -9.36 -6.53 -10.50
CA GLY A 105 -8.26 -5.66 -10.89
C GLY A 105 -8.12 -5.43 -12.39
N TYR A 106 -7.02 -4.82 -12.79
CA TYR A 106 -6.65 -4.57 -14.19
C TYR A 106 -5.13 -4.73 -14.38
N PRO A 107 -4.61 -4.91 -15.60
CA PRO A 107 -5.29 -4.83 -16.90
C PRO A 107 -5.96 -6.14 -17.36
N MET A 108 -5.66 -7.28 -16.74
CA MET A 108 -6.09 -8.59 -17.24
C MET A 108 -7.29 -9.17 -16.46
N GLY A 109 -7.57 -8.69 -15.26
CA GLY A 109 -8.64 -9.22 -14.39
C GLY A 109 -8.37 -10.67 -13.94
N ILE A 110 -7.10 -11.03 -13.70
CA ILE A 110 -6.68 -12.37 -13.30
C ILE A 110 -6.87 -12.62 -11.81
N LYS A 111 -7.02 -13.89 -11.42
CA LYS A 111 -7.19 -14.28 -10.03
C LYS A 111 -5.87 -14.52 -9.31
N GLY A 112 -5.93 -14.59 -7.99
CA GLY A 112 -4.77 -14.62 -7.12
C GLY A 112 -3.73 -15.69 -7.39
N ASP A 113 -4.12 -16.89 -7.89
CA ASP A 113 -3.20 -17.96 -8.29
C ASP A 113 -2.36 -17.65 -9.53
N GLN A 114 -2.84 -16.73 -10.39
CA GLN A 114 -2.18 -16.30 -11.62
C GLN A 114 -1.30 -15.06 -11.41
N ILE A 115 -1.41 -14.37 -10.26
CA ILE A 115 -0.65 -13.17 -9.95
C ILE A 115 0.75 -13.57 -9.43
N ASP A 116 1.79 -12.93 -9.97
CA ASP A 116 3.16 -13.14 -9.52
C ASP A 116 3.33 -12.85 -8.03
N ARG A 117 4.12 -13.69 -7.33
CA ARG A 117 4.31 -13.58 -5.86
C ARG A 117 4.91 -12.25 -5.42
N PHE A 118 5.76 -11.62 -6.24
CA PHE A 118 6.33 -10.30 -5.94
C PHE A 118 5.30 -9.19 -6.16
N ALA A 119 4.49 -9.32 -7.22
CA ALA A 119 3.40 -8.39 -7.47
C ALA A 119 2.40 -8.38 -6.31
N LYS A 120 2.06 -9.52 -5.69
CA LYS A 120 1.20 -9.61 -4.51
C LYS A 120 1.71 -8.80 -3.33
N ILE A 121 3.02 -8.74 -3.12
CA ILE A 121 3.64 -7.94 -2.04
C ILE A 121 3.58 -6.46 -2.40
N VAL A 122 3.98 -6.10 -3.62
CA VAL A 122 3.99 -4.71 -4.08
C VAL A 122 2.58 -4.12 -4.09
N MET A 123 1.53 -4.91 -4.43
CA MET A 123 0.12 -4.47 -4.35
C MET A 123 -0.28 -3.96 -2.95
N VAL A 124 0.13 -4.67 -1.90
CA VAL A 124 -0.16 -4.28 -0.51
C VAL A 124 0.62 -3.02 -0.13
N ALA A 125 1.91 -2.98 -0.48
CA ALA A 125 2.78 -1.85 -0.21
C ALA A 125 2.32 -0.57 -0.93
N ASP A 126 1.94 -0.69 -2.21
CA ASP A 126 1.44 0.40 -3.05
C ASP A 126 0.16 1.01 -2.47
N VAL A 127 -0.82 0.17 -2.13
CA VAL A 127 -2.10 0.63 -1.55
C VAL A 127 -1.88 1.29 -0.18
N TYR A 128 -1.04 0.71 0.67
CA TYR A 128 -0.73 1.28 1.97
C TYR A 128 -0.06 2.66 1.84
N GLU A 129 0.98 2.76 1.02
CA GLU A 129 1.68 4.03 0.76
C GLU A 129 0.73 5.07 0.17
N ALA A 130 -0.05 4.68 -0.84
CA ALA A 130 -1.02 5.56 -1.48
C ALA A 130 -2.07 6.14 -0.51
N MET A 131 -2.42 5.41 0.55
CA MET A 131 -3.38 5.86 1.55
C MET A 131 -2.74 6.69 2.67
N THR A 132 -1.50 6.36 3.08
CA THR A 132 -0.81 7.00 4.21
C THR A 132 0.06 8.19 3.80
N ALA A 133 0.42 8.35 2.53
CA ALA A 133 1.13 9.52 2.04
C ALA A 133 0.22 10.75 1.89
N ALA A 134 0.78 11.93 2.19
CA ALA A 134 0.12 13.18 1.85
C ALA A 134 0.09 13.35 0.33
N ARG A 135 -1.09 13.62 -0.23
CA ARG A 135 -1.27 13.86 -1.66
C ARG A 135 -1.92 15.21 -1.91
N VAL A 136 -1.71 15.76 -3.12
CA VAL A 136 -2.22 17.10 -3.50
C VAL A 136 -3.72 17.26 -3.24
N TYR A 137 -4.50 16.17 -3.30
CA TYR A 137 -5.97 16.21 -3.20
C TYR A 137 -6.53 15.68 -1.86
N ARG A 138 -5.68 15.10 -1.01
CA ARG A 138 -6.11 14.49 0.25
C ARG A 138 -4.97 14.44 1.24
N GLY A 139 -5.25 14.82 2.49
CA GLY A 139 -4.36 14.55 3.60
C GLY A 139 -4.11 13.04 3.77
N PRO A 140 -3.02 12.64 4.46
CA PRO A 140 -2.76 11.25 4.79
C PRO A 140 -3.88 10.69 5.66
N LEU A 141 -4.31 9.46 5.40
CA LEU A 141 -5.17 8.74 6.33
C LEU A 141 -4.36 8.30 7.56
N CYS A 142 -5.02 8.26 8.70
CA CYS A 142 -4.43 7.65 9.89
C CYS A 142 -4.10 6.18 9.58
N PRO A 143 -2.90 5.67 9.94
CA PRO A 143 -2.54 4.28 9.73
C PRO A 143 -3.56 3.27 10.27
N PHE A 144 -4.23 3.55 11.39
CA PHE A 144 -5.27 2.69 11.95
C PHE A 144 -6.55 2.66 11.10
N GLU A 145 -6.87 3.75 10.41
CA GLU A 145 -7.95 3.75 9.40
C GLU A 145 -7.58 2.84 8.22
N VAL A 146 -6.35 2.92 7.73
CA VAL A 146 -5.86 2.06 6.63
C VAL A 146 -5.83 0.59 7.04
N ILE A 147 -5.39 0.27 8.27
CA ILE A 147 -5.46 -1.08 8.83
C ILE A 147 -6.91 -1.58 8.84
N GLY A 148 -7.88 -0.76 9.24
CA GLY A 148 -9.30 -1.11 9.22
C GLY A 148 -9.84 -1.39 7.81
N ILE A 149 -9.40 -0.65 6.80
CA ILE A 149 -9.75 -0.92 5.40
C ILE A 149 -9.19 -2.28 4.95
N PHE A 150 -7.94 -2.60 5.29
CA PHE A 150 -7.37 -3.92 4.99
C PHE A 150 -8.08 -5.05 5.73
N GLU A 151 -8.52 -4.85 6.98
CA GLU A 151 -9.29 -5.84 7.73
C GLU A 151 -10.65 -6.12 7.08
N SER A 152 -11.36 -5.09 6.64
CA SER A 152 -12.72 -5.21 6.11
C SER A 152 -12.77 -5.69 4.65
N GLU A 153 -11.87 -5.20 3.80
CA GLU A 153 -11.91 -5.44 2.36
C GLU A 153 -10.68 -6.18 1.82
N GLY A 154 -9.56 -6.11 2.53
CA GLY A 154 -8.28 -6.55 2.01
C GLY A 154 -8.18 -8.06 1.80
N LEU A 155 -8.82 -8.86 2.65
CA LEU A 155 -8.70 -10.32 2.60
C LEU A 155 -9.29 -10.96 1.33
N SER A 156 -10.22 -10.29 0.66
CA SER A 156 -10.78 -10.75 -0.62
C SER A 156 -9.96 -10.25 -1.82
N LYS A 157 -9.40 -9.05 -1.71
CA LYS A 157 -8.72 -8.35 -2.83
C LYS A 157 -7.23 -8.65 -2.93
N PHE A 158 -6.59 -9.01 -1.82
CA PHE A 158 -5.14 -9.25 -1.75
C PHE A 158 -4.82 -10.68 -1.29
N ASP A 159 -3.58 -11.07 -1.44
CA ASP A 159 -3.11 -12.36 -0.90
C ASP A 159 -3.19 -12.35 0.63
N THR A 160 -3.98 -13.26 1.18
CA THR A 160 -4.29 -13.32 2.63
C THR A 160 -3.03 -13.41 3.48
N ARG A 161 -2.04 -14.23 3.08
CA ARG A 161 -0.79 -14.38 3.83
C ARG A 161 -0.02 -13.06 3.85
N THR A 162 0.06 -12.39 2.72
CA THR A 162 0.77 -11.10 2.58
C THR A 162 0.10 -10.04 3.44
N VAL A 163 -1.23 -9.89 3.36
CA VAL A 163 -1.98 -8.90 4.16
C VAL A 163 -1.87 -9.19 5.65
N MET A 164 -2.07 -10.43 6.09
CA MET A 164 -2.01 -10.76 7.51
C MET A 164 -0.61 -10.53 8.09
N THR A 165 0.44 -10.96 7.37
CA THR A 165 1.82 -10.66 7.79
C THR A 165 2.07 -9.16 7.89
N PHE A 166 1.59 -8.39 6.91
CA PHE A 166 1.72 -6.93 6.93
C PHE A 166 1.03 -6.31 8.13
N LEU A 167 -0.25 -6.63 8.34
CA LEU A 167 -1.07 -6.07 9.42
C LEU A 167 -0.52 -6.39 10.81
N GLU A 168 -0.10 -7.65 11.03
CA GLU A 168 0.48 -8.08 12.31
C GLU A 168 1.75 -7.29 12.66
N HIS A 169 2.65 -7.10 11.70
CA HIS A 169 3.93 -6.43 11.95
C HIS A 169 3.77 -4.90 12.00
N VAL A 170 3.03 -4.30 11.07
CA VAL A 170 2.80 -2.84 11.06
C VAL A 170 2.11 -2.41 12.35
N ASN A 171 1.12 -3.17 12.79
CA ASN A 171 0.40 -2.88 14.02
C ASN A 171 1.35 -2.83 15.24
N GLN A 172 2.31 -3.76 15.33
CA GLN A 172 3.30 -3.79 16.41
C GLN A 172 4.21 -2.55 16.44
N THR A 173 4.45 -1.91 15.29
CA THR A 173 5.29 -0.69 15.23
C THR A 173 4.67 0.49 15.98
N TYR A 174 3.35 0.48 16.17
CA TYR A 174 2.63 1.55 16.86
C TYR A 174 2.44 1.32 18.37
N LEU A 175 2.85 0.17 18.90
CA LEU A 175 2.80 -0.07 20.33
C LEU A 175 3.64 0.98 21.08
N ASN A 176 3.09 1.54 22.15
CA ASN A 176 3.64 2.63 22.96
C ASN A 176 3.65 4.02 22.26
N ASN A 177 3.09 4.17 21.08
CA ASN A 177 2.92 5.49 20.49
C ASN A 177 1.77 6.24 21.16
N ASN A 178 1.94 7.57 21.26
CA ASN A 178 0.87 8.46 21.68
C ASN A 178 -0.07 8.72 20.50
N VAL A 179 -1.36 8.75 20.79
CA VAL A 179 -2.42 8.94 19.82
C VAL A 179 -3.46 9.92 20.32
N ARG A 180 -4.14 10.57 19.37
CA ARG A 180 -5.34 11.35 19.63
C ARG A 180 -6.55 10.61 19.07
N LEU A 181 -7.59 10.51 19.90
CA LEU A 181 -8.88 9.97 19.49
C LEU A 181 -9.75 11.06 18.85
N ASN A 182 -10.81 10.65 18.17
CA ASN A 182 -11.75 11.57 17.50
C ASN A 182 -12.54 12.47 18.47
N ASP A 183 -12.60 12.15 19.77
CA ASP A 183 -13.17 12.98 20.82
C ASP A 183 -12.16 13.99 21.42
N GLN A 184 -10.97 14.10 20.81
CA GLN A 184 -9.84 14.93 21.20
C GLN A 184 -9.10 14.45 22.46
N SER A 185 -9.45 13.33 23.05
CA SER A 185 -8.67 12.74 24.12
C SER A 185 -7.35 12.18 23.60
N GLU A 186 -6.30 12.29 24.41
CA GLU A 186 -4.96 11.77 24.08
C GLU A 186 -4.63 10.61 25.00
N GLY A 187 -3.97 9.61 24.43
CA GLY A 187 -3.58 8.41 25.16
C GLY A 187 -2.42 7.68 24.50
N THR A 188 -2.00 6.59 25.10
CA THR A 188 -0.91 5.74 24.61
C THR A 188 -1.44 4.37 24.26
N ILE A 189 -1.02 3.82 23.14
CA ILE A 189 -1.34 2.45 22.74
C ILE A 189 -0.59 1.48 23.66
N VAL A 190 -1.31 0.71 24.46
CA VAL A 190 -0.71 -0.19 25.46
C VAL A 190 -0.84 -1.67 25.10
N MET A 191 -1.79 -2.01 24.23
CA MET A 191 -1.98 -3.39 23.79
C MET A 191 -2.63 -3.43 22.42
N MET A 192 -2.12 -4.30 21.54
CA MET A 192 -2.74 -4.58 20.24
C MET A 192 -3.80 -5.65 20.37
N ASN A 193 -4.95 -5.42 19.75
CA ASN A 193 -6.02 -6.40 19.69
C ASN A 193 -5.75 -7.39 18.52
N ARG A 194 -5.78 -8.69 18.80
CA ARG A 194 -5.50 -9.72 17.79
C ARG A 194 -6.65 -9.99 16.83
N THR A 195 -7.86 -9.66 17.23
CA THR A 195 -9.10 -9.91 16.44
C THR A 195 -9.62 -8.65 15.76
N SER A 196 -9.06 -7.49 16.08
CA SER A 196 -9.42 -6.19 15.51
C SER A 196 -8.19 -5.29 15.54
N LEU A 197 -7.30 -5.47 14.57
CA LEU A 197 -5.98 -4.87 14.54
C LEU A 197 -6.03 -3.34 14.46
N SER A 198 -7.09 -2.79 13.85
CA SER A 198 -7.35 -1.35 13.76
C SER A 198 -7.85 -0.72 15.07
N LYS A 199 -8.22 -1.54 16.07
CA LYS A 199 -8.84 -1.11 17.33
C LYS A 199 -8.05 -1.58 18.56
N PRO A 200 -6.89 -0.99 18.84
CA PRO A 200 -6.05 -1.35 19.99
C PRO A 200 -6.69 -0.90 21.33
N VAL A 201 -6.04 -1.28 22.44
CA VAL A 201 -6.33 -0.76 23.77
C VAL A 201 -5.47 0.47 24.02
N ILE A 202 -6.12 1.58 24.41
CA ILE A 202 -5.51 2.88 24.66
C ILE A 202 -5.56 3.18 26.17
N GLN A 203 -4.46 3.66 26.74
CA GLN A 203 -4.45 4.23 28.09
C GLN A 203 -4.63 5.75 28.00
N VAL A 204 -5.73 6.26 28.56
CA VAL A 204 -6.03 7.68 28.69
C VAL A 204 -6.00 8.02 30.19
N GLY A 205 -4.96 8.71 30.63
CA GLY A 205 -4.72 8.97 32.04
C GLY A 205 -4.58 7.68 32.86
N LYS A 206 -5.56 7.38 33.73
CA LYS A 206 -5.60 6.14 34.54
C LYS A 206 -6.57 5.08 34.00
N GLN A 207 -7.26 5.36 32.90
CA GLN A 207 -8.25 4.47 32.33
C GLN A 207 -7.69 3.72 31.11
N PHE A 208 -8.15 2.49 30.92
CA PHE A 208 -7.85 1.67 29.74
C PHE A 208 -9.12 1.55 28.92
N ILE A 209 -9.06 1.95 27.65
CA ILE A 209 -10.17 1.93 26.70
C ILE A 209 -9.85 0.89 25.64
N ASP A 210 -10.65 -0.15 25.54
CA ASP A 210 -10.57 -1.13 24.46
C ASP A 210 -11.43 -0.65 23.29
N LEU A 211 -10.78 -0.10 22.25
CA LEU A 211 -11.47 0.46 21.10
C LEU A 211 -12.28 -0.58 20.32
N SER A 212 -12.02 -1.88 20.50
CA SER A 212 -12.83 -2.92 19.84
C SER A 212 -14.23 -3.03 20.43
N ARG A 213 -14.45 -2.51 21.63
CA ARG A 213 -15.75 -2.49 22.35
C ARG A 213 -16.48 -1.15 22.21
N GLU A 214 -15.83 -0.17 21.61
CA GLU A 214 -16.35 1.17 21.40
C GLU A 214 -16.77 1.33 19.93
N SER A 215 -18.01 1.73 19.68
CA SER A 215 -18.54 1.92 18.32
C SER A 215 -18.10 3.27 17.72
N ASP A 216 -18.00 4.29 18.57
CA ASP A 216 -17.89 5.69 18.15
C ASP A 216 -16.49 6.29 18.36
N LEU A 217 -15.61 5.56 19.07
CA LEU A 217 -14.23 5.99 19.31
C LEU A 217 -13.26 5.32 18.32
N TYR A 218 -12.37 6.13 17.75
CA TYR A 218 -11.29 5.66 16.87
C TYR A 218 -10.07 6.57 16.96
N ILE A 219 -8.93 6.08 16.54
CA ILE A 219 -7.69 6.86 16.49
C ILE A 219 -7.74 7.80 15.29
N GLU A 220 -7.75 9.11 15.56
CA GLU A 220 -7.73 10.15 14.54
C GLU A 220 -6.31 10.44 14.05
N ALA A 221 -5.33 10.45 14.95
CA ALA A 221 -3.94 10.77 14.64
C ALA A 221 -2.94 10.04 15.55
N ILE A 222 -1.75 9.80 15.03
CA ILE A 222 -0.55 9.45 15.80
C ILE A 222 0.19 10.76 16.10
N LEU A 223 0.65 10.93 17.38
CA LEU A 223 1.28 12.15 17.87
C LEU A 223 2.81 12.04 17.88
#